data_7658e1a7981aacf1c3cbe52646814f41
#
_entry.id   7658e1a7981aacf1c3cbe52646814f41
#
_cell.length_a   1.000
_cell.length_b   1.000
_cell.length_c   1.000
_cell.angle_alpha   90.00
_cell.angle_beta   90.00
_cell.angle_gamma   90.00
#
_symmetry.space_group_name_H-M   'P 1'
#
loop_
_entity.id
_entity.type
_entity.pdbx_description
1 polymer ?
#
loop_
_entity_poly.entity_id
_entity_poly.type
_entity_poly.pdbx_seq_one_letter_code
_entity_poly.pdbx_strand_id
1 'polypeptide(L)'
;MSGKNTLLVDKNKMPLAMGIAFVAFTTQFGGGFASGAQIYQYFINYGIWCLILPLLTQGLYSLFFWYGMRYAYKHKTYDYRSFSDSFYGKTRHVMSNLYEICYLIMIGTASAAAFATGGSTLETLFGLPYWLCTVLVAAFIFVIALFGTEVVRKCASTLSVLIIIGLLLVLVPNIIAQWDSIVASAARMSAGEMTVLSKESGAFGPALWSAVLYFFFQLASVSVMYQHVEPVTDVKQINRAAIGMFVCNFFAMELSIVGLLAVSYVAELATASVPMLVLVQNGVGAGVLTPVISLLIIL
;
A
#
# COMPACT_ATOMS: atom_id res chain seq x y z
N MET A 1 39.66 8.15 -5.04
CA MET A 1 38.98 7.21 -5.94
C MET A 1 37.50 7.43 -5.75
N SER A 2 36.88 8.08 -6.72
CA SER A 2 35.46 8.48 -6.69
C SER A 2 34.58 7.27 -6.79
N GLY A 3 33.94 6.88 -5.67
CA GLY A 3 32.86 5.90 -5.68
C GLY A 3 31.69 6.45 -6.50
N LYS A 4 31.47 5.95 -7.71
CA LYS A 4 30.25 6.17 -8.47
C LYS A 4 29.11 5.60 -7.64
N ASN A 5 28.38 6.48 -6.93
CA ASN A 5 27.08 6.14 -6.36
C ASN A 5 26.19 5.69 -7.51
N THR A 6 26.06 4.41 -7.71
CA THR A 6 25.05 3.82 -8.57
C THR A 6 23.71 4.00 -7.87
N LEU A 7 23.12 5.19 -8.06
CA LEU A 7 21.76 5.45 -7.65
C LEU A 7 20.85 4.44 -8.31
N LEU A 8 19.90 3.94 -7.57
CA LEU A 8 18.83 3.03 -7.98
C LEU A 8 18.04 3.46 -9.18
N VAL A 9 17.98 4.72 -9.40
CA VAL A 9 17.40 5.33 -10.57
C VAL A 9 18.54 5.74 -11.46
N ASP A 10 18.79 4.95 -12.49
CA ASP A 10 19.64 5.37 -13.58
C ASP A 10 19.10 6.70 -14.10
N LYS A 11 19.88 7.77 -13.99
CA LYS A 11 19.47 9.11 -14.44
C LYS A 11 19.00 9.14 -15.91
N ASN A 12 19.38 8.12 -16.66
CA ASN A 12 19.01 7.98 -18.07
C ASN A 12 17.70 7.20 -18.28
N LYS A 13 17.18 6.50 -17.24
CA LYS A 13 15.99 5.64 -17.36
C LYS A 13 14.79 6.17 -16.61
N MET A 14 14.98 6.71 -15.39
CA MET A 14 13.87 7.21 -14.57
C MET A 14 14.32 8.42 -13.74
N PRO A 15 13.55 9.53 -13.73
CA PRO A 15 13.84 10.68 -12.86
C PRO A 15 13.84 10.28 -11.38
N LEU A 16 14.80 10.80 -10.60
CA LEU A 16 14.94 10.50 -9.17
C LEU A 16 13.64 10.71 -8.38
N ALA A 17 12.92 11.81 -8.69
CA ALA A 17 11.63 12.10 -8.06
C ALA A 17 10.58 10.99 -8.28
N MET A 18 10.55 10.39 -9.46
CA MET A 18 9.63 9.28 -9.76
C MET A 18 10.06 8.01 -9.02
N GLY A 19 11.37 7.74 -8.95
CA GLY A 19 11.89 6.61 -8.16
C GLY A 19 11.51 6.72 -6.67
N ILE A 20 11.62 7.91 -6.08
CA ILE A 20 11.18 8.17 -4.71
C ILE A 20 9.66 7.96 -4.56
N ALA A 21 8.86 8.46 -5.51
CA ALA A 21 7.41 8.27 -5.51
C ALA A 21 7.02 6.78 -5.59
N PHE A 22 7.73 5.98 -6.38
CA PHE A 22 7.50 4.54 -6.50
C PHE A 22 7.90 3.76 -5.25
N VAL A 23 8.97 4.16 -4.56
CA VAL A 23 9.30 3.57 -3.24
C VAL A 23 8.17 3.82 -2.25
N ALA A 24 7.64 5.06 -2.18
CA ALA A 24 6.49 5.35 -1.33
C ALA A 24 5.24 4.55 -1.72
N PHE A 25 5.01 4.38 -3.03
CA PHE A 25 3.91 3.56 -3.54
C PHE A 25 4.03 2.10 -3.09
N THR A 26 5.18 1.45 -3.30
CA THR A 26 5.37 0.06 -2.87
C THR A 26 5.35 -0.12 -1.36
N THR A 27 5.81 0.88 -0.60
CA THR A 27 5.75 0.85 0.87
C THR A 27 4.31 0.82 1.37
N GLN A 28 3.40 1.53 0.69
CA GLN A 28 1.97 1.53 1.02
C GLN A 28 1.24 0.32 0.43
N PHE A 29 1.66 -0.12 -0.75
CA PHE A 29 1.03 -1.20 -1.51
C PHE A 29 1.55 -2.58 -1.07
N GLY A 30 1.35 -2.90 0.20
CA GLY A 30 1.66 -4.23 0.74
C GLY A 30 0.54 -5.25 0.51
N GLY A 31 0.75 -6.50 0.92
CA GLY A 31 -0.20 -7.61 0.73
C GLY A 31 -1.62 -7.33 1.20
N GLY A 32 -1.80 -6.61 2.31
CA GLY A 32 -3.12 -6.21 2.80
C GLY A 32 -3.87 -5.26 1.88
N PHE A 33 -3.16 -4.35 1.19
CA PHE A 33 -3.74 -3.48 0.16
C PHE A 33 -4.01 -4.27 -1.13
N ALA A 34 -3.02 -5.02 -1.60
CA ALA A 34 -3.10 -5.81 -2.84
C ALA A 34 -4.23 -6.85 -2.78
N SER A 35 -4.48 -7.44 -1.61
CA SER A 35 -5.59 -8.37 -1.39
C SER A 35 -6.97 -7.70 -1.36
N GLY A 36 -7.02 -6.38 -1.17
CA GLY A 36 -8.26 -5.62 -0.95
C GLY A 36 -8.75 -5.61 0.51
N ALA A 37 -8.12 -6.38 1.40
CA ALA A 37 -8.58 -6.52 2.78
C ALA A 37 -8.53 -5.18 3.55
N GLN A 38 -7.43 -4.42 3.42
CA GLN A 38 -7.32 -3.10 4.05
C GLN A 38 -8.32 -2.10 3.48
N ILE A 39 -8.59 -2.16 2.17
CA ILE A 39 -9.56 -1.28 1.51
C ILE A 39 -10.96 -1.51 2.07
N TYR A 40 -11.35 -2.77 2.25
CA TYR A 40 -12.62 -3.09 2.91
C TYR A 40 -12.63 -2.63 4.36
N GLN A 41 -11.59 -2.99 5.11
CA GLN A 41 -11.51 -2.71 6.54
C GLN A 41 -11.61 -1.22 6.87
N TYR A 42 -10.93 -0.38 6.12
CA TYR A 42 -10.81 1.04 6.46
C TYR A 42 -11.74 1.96 5.68
N PHE A 43 -12.28 1.53 4.54
CA PHE A 43 -13.07 2.40 3.66
C PHE A 43 -14.44 1.81 3.30
N ILE A 44 -14.51 0.69 2.59
CA ILE A 44 -15.78 0.19 2.02
C ILE A 44 -16.79 -0.19 3.11
N ASN A 45 -16.34 -0.72 4.24
CA ASN A 45 -17.20 -1.07 5.37
C ASN A 45 -17.93 0.12 6.00
N TYR A 46 -17.55 1.35 5.65
CA TYR A 46 -18.14 2.58 6.15
C TYR A 46 -19.06 3.26 5.10
N GLY A 47 -19.49 2.52 4.08
CA GLY A 47 -20.45 2.95 3.10
C GLY A 47 -19.90 3.94 2.07
N ILE A 48 -20.77 4.81 1.54
CA ILE A 48 -20.49 5.67 0.39
C ILE A 48 -19.29 6.63 0.57
N TRP A 49 -18.92 6.91 1.81
CA TRP A 49 -17.78 7.77 2.14
C TRP A 49 -16.44 7.22 1.65
N CYS A 50 -16.38 5.91 1.31
CA CYS A 50 -15.22 5.28 0.72
C CYS A 50 -14.77 5.94 -0.59
N LEU A 51 -15.65 6.62 -1.32
CA LEU A 51 -15.34 7.32 -2.58
C LEU A 51 -14.70 8.72 -2.38
N ILE A 52 -14.70 9.26 -1.16
CA ILE A 52 -14.20 10.63 -0.92
C ILE A 52 -13.04 10.63 0.07
N LEU A 53 -13.12 9.79 1.09
CA LEU A 53 -12.12 9.77 2.18
C LEU A 53 -10.71 9.37 1.75
N PRO A 54 -10.49 8.55 0.70
CA PRO A 54 -9.15 8.31 0.17
C PRO A 54 -8.43 9.58 -0.27
N LEU A 55 -9.15 10.56 -0.82
CA LEU A 55 -8.56 11.85 -1.18
C LEU A 55 -7.95 12.55 0.03
N LEU A 56 -8.68 12.57 1.15
CA LEU A 56 -8.20 13.13 2.42
C LEU A 56 -7.00 12.33 2.94
N THR A 57 -7.13 11.01 3.01
CA THR A 57 -6.10 10.12 3.55
C THR A 57 -4.80 10.21 2.76
N GLN A 58 -4.86 10.13 1.43
CA GLN A 58 -3.69 10.21 0.57
C GLN A 58 -3.09 11.62 0.52
N GLY A 59 -3.94 12.64 0.64
CA GLY A 59 -3.50 14.03 0.78
C GLY A 59 -2.68 14.23 2.05
N LEU A 60 -3.20 13.80 3.19
CA LEU A 60 -2.50 13.87 4.48
C LEU A 60 -1.22 13.03 4.50
N TYR A 61 -1.27 11.81 3.96
CA TYR A 61 -0.11 10.93 3.81
C TYR A 61 1.00 11.61 3.01
N SER A 62 0.67 12.10 1.83
CA SER A 62 1.65 12.75 0.94
C SER A 62 2.22 14.05 1.52
N LEU A 63 1.40 14.81 2.24
CA LEU A 63 1.83 16.02 2.93
C LEU A 63 2.81 15.71 4.07
N PHE A 64 2.53 14.67 4.85
CA PHE A 64 3.40 14.25 5.94
C PHE A 64 4.74 13.72 5.43
N PHE A 65 4.72 12.88 4.40
CA PHE A 65 5.92 12.35 3.76
C PHE A 65 6.75 13.46 3.11
N TRP A 66 6.10 14.40 2.43
CA TRP A 66 6.75 15.58 1.88
C TRP A 66 7.47 16.40 2.96
N TYR A 67 6.79 16.64 4.08
CA TYR A 67 7.37 17.35 5.20
C TYR A 67 8.58 16.59 5.77
N GLY A 68 8.45 15.29 6.02
CA GLY A 68 9.53 14.43 6.51
C GLY A 68 10.74 14.42 5.59
N MET A 69 10.53 14.26 4.29
CA MET A 69 11.59 14.30 3.28
C MET A 69 12.28 15.67 3.22
N ARG A 70 11.52 16.77 3.30
CA ARG A 70 12.12 18.13 3.34
C ARG A 70 12.93 18.35 4.60
N TYR A 71 12.44 17.87 5.74
CA TYR A 71 13.17 17.93 7.00
C TYR A 71 14.49 17.15 6.92
N ALA A 72 14.43 15.89 6.46
CA ALA A 72 15.60 15.04 6.27
C ALA A 72 16.64 15.69 5.35
N TYR A 73 16.21 16.27 4.23
CA TYR A 73 17.06 17.00 3.28
C TYR A 73 17.75 18.20 3.94
N LYS A 74 16.97 19.01 4.65
CA LYS A 74 17.48 20.25 5.31
C LYS A 74 18.47 19.96 6.41
N HIS A 75 18.20 18.92 7.23
CA HIS A 75 18.98 18.60 8.42
C HIS A 75 20.00 17.49 8.19
N LYS A 76 20.07 16.91 6.98
CA LYS A 76 20.99 15.80 6.61
C LYS A 76 20.81 14.56 7.49
N THR A 77 19.57 14.26 7.85
CA THR A 77 19.18 13.12 8.69
C THR A 77 18.55 12.04 7.82
N TYR A 78 19.34 11.06 7.38
CA TYR A 78 18.93 10.07 6.38
C TYR A 78 18.59 8.69 6.93
N ASP A 79 18.68 8.52 8.24
CA ASP A 79 18.21 7.34 8.96
C ASP A 79 17.15 7.70 10.00
N TYR A 80 16.34 6.72 10.41
CA TYR A 80 15.20 6.97 11.30
C TYR A 80 15.60 7.50 12.67
N ARG A 81 16.76 7.08 13.20
CA ARG A 81 17.20 7.49 14.52
C ARG A 81 17.73 8.92 14.53
N SER A 82 18.61 9.26 13.61
CA SER A 82 19.13 10.62 13.47
C SER A 82 18.03 11.62 13.13
N PHE A 83 17.06 11.20 12.30
CA PHE A 83 15.89 12.02 12.02
C PHE A 83 15.07 12.29 13.28
N SER A 84 14.69 11.25 14.02
CA SER A 84 13.87 11.36 15.22
C SER A 84 14.55 12.17 16.31
N ASP A 85 15.83 11.93 16.54
CA ASP A 85 16.61 12.66 17.54
C ASP A 85 16.75 14.15 17.19
N SER A 86 16.91 14.46 15.92
CA SER A 86 16.92 15.86 15.42
C SER A 86 15.53 16.50 15.53
N PHE A 87 14.49 15.78 15.12
CA PHE A 87 13.13 16.28 15.06
C PHE A 87 12.54 16.57 16.46
N TYR A 88 12.70 15.63 17.37
CA TYR A 88 12.16 15.74 18.73
C TYR A 88 13.05 16.58 19.68
N GLY A 89 14.29 16.87 19.30
CA GLY A 89 15.19 17.77 20.02
C GLY A 89 15.29 17.45 21.53
N LYS A 90 14.77 18.32 22.39
CA LYS A 90 14.85 18.14 23.86
C LYS A 90 14.12 16.91 24.38
N THR A 91 13.06 16.46 23.72
CA THR A 91 12.25 15.30 24.11
C THR A 91 12.70 14.00 23.46
N ARG A 92 13.82 14.00 22.71
CA ARG A 92 14.32 12.85 21.93
C ARG A 92 14.43 11.57 22.74
N HIS A 93 14.87 11.63 24.00
CA HIS A 93 15.05 10.43 24.84
C HIS A 93 13.76 9.63 25.07
N VAL A 94 12.60 10.30 25.03
CA VAL A 94 11.30 9.64 25.15
C VAL A 94 10.69 9.40 23.77
N MET A 95 10.58 10.46 22.95
CA MET A 95 9.84 10.42 21.70
C MET A 95 10.51 9.55 20.63
N SER A 96 11.85 9.57 20.52
CA SER A 96 12.56 8.71 19.57
C SER A 96 12.42 7.24 19.94
N ASN A 97 12.44 6.90 21.24
CA ASN A 97 12.25 5.52 21.68
C ASN A 97 10.80 5.05 21.47
N LEU A 98 9.81 5.90 21.74
CA LEU A 98 8.41 5.60 21.44
C LEU A 98 8.19 5.38 19.94
N TYR A 99 8.78 6.24 19.11
CA TYR A 99 8.72 6.07 17.67
C TYR A 99 9.36 4.73 17.21
N GLU A 100 10.52 4.39 17.79
CA GLU A 100 11.20 3.11 17.49
C GLU A 100 10.32 1.91 17.84
N ILE A 101 9.67 1.92 19.00
CA ILE A 101 8.71 0.86 19.41
C ILE A 101 7.56 0.76 18.41
N CYS A 102 6.94 1.90 18.05
CA CYS A 102 5.86 1.92 17.05
C CYS A 102 6.33 1.38 15.68
N TYR A 103 7.54 1.74 15.27
CA TYR A 103 8.13 1.29 14.01
C TYR A 103 8.38 -0.23 14.02
N LEU A 104 8.90 -0.79 15.11
CA LEU A 104 9.12 -2.23 15.27
C LEU A 104 7.79 -3.00 15.26
N ILE A 105 6.76 -2.49 15.94
CA ILE A 105 5.41 -3.08 15.90
C ILE A 105 4.86 -3.06 14.47
N MET A 106 5.01 -1.95 13.76
CA MET A 106 4.56 -1.82 12.38
C MET A 106 5.27 -2.81 11.46
N ILE A 107 6.60 -2.93 11.54
CA ILE A 107 7.35 -3.91 10.74
C ILE A 107 6.88 -5.33 11.06
N GLY A 108 6.72 -5.68 12.33
CA GLY A 108 6.26 -7.01 12.76
C GLY A 108 4.86 -7.32 12.21
N THR A 109 3.92 -6.41 12.34
CA THR A 109 2.55 -6.59 11.83
C THR A 109 2.48 -6.63 10.31
N ALA A 110 3.25 -5.78 9.62
CA ALA A 110 3.32 -5.78 8.16
C ALA A 110 3.92 -7.08 7.62
N SER A 111 4.99 -7.58 8.24
CA SER A 111 5.60 -8.86 7.87
C SER A 111 4.64 -10.03 8.11
N ALA A 112 3.96 -10.05 9.26
CA ALA A 112 2.97 -11.08 9.57
C ALA A 112 1.82 -11.08 8.55
N ALA A 113 1.32 -9.90 8.17
CA ALA A 113 0.30 -9.77 7.14
C ALA A 113 0.79 -10.26 5.77
N ALA A 114 2.03 -9.95 5.39
CA ALA A 114 2.64 -10.43 4.13
C ALA A 114 2.74 -11.95 4.11
N PHE A 115 3.21 -12.58 5.20
CA PHE A 115 3.28 -14.03 5.30
C PHE A 115 1.90 -14.69 5.25
N ALA A 116 0.93 -14.14 5.96
CA ALA A 116 -0.44 -14.65 5.98
C ALA A 116 -1.09 -14.55 4.60
N THR A 117 -0.99 -13.39 3.94
CA THR A 117 -1.59 -13.15 2.63
C THR A 117 -0.89 -13.96 1.55
N GLY A 118 0.44 -14.00 1.52
CA GLY A 118 1.19 -14.83 0.59
C GLY A 118 0.92 -16.32 0.80
N GLY A 119 0.87 -16.78 2.04
CA GLY A 119 0.54 -18.16 2.39
C GLY A 119 -0.86 -18.58 1.91
N SER A 120 -1.88 -17.78 2.20
CA SER A 120 -3.27 -18.07 1.77
C SER A 120 -3.43 -18.01 0.24
N THR A 121 -2.68 -17.14 -0.43
CA THR A 121 -2.69 -17.06 -1.89
C THR A 121 -2.07 -18.31 -2.53
N LEU A 122 -0.92 -18.78 -2.02
CA LEU A 122 -0.29 -20.02 -2.49
C LEU A 122 -1.16 -21.25 -2.20
N GLU A 123 -1.81 -21.33 -1.04
CA GLU A 123 -2.78 -22.36 -0.70
C GLU A 123 -3.92 -22.39 -1.74
N THR A 124 -4.49 -21.24 -2.03
CA THR A 124 -5.58 -21.10 -3.02
C THR A 124 -5.15 -21.51 -4.43
N LEU A 125 -3.91 -21.21 -4.82
CA LEU A 125 -3.39 -21.50 -6.18
C LEU A 125 -2.97 -22.97 -6.35
N PHE A 126 -2.30 -23.55 -5.36
CA PHE A 126 -1.64 -24.84 -5.47
C PHE A 126 -2.32 -25.96 -4.67
N GLY A 127 -3.29 -25.63 -3.82
CA GLY A 127 -3.94 -26.60 -2.93
C GLY A 127 -3.02 -27.20 -1.87
N LEU A 128 -1.87 -26.55 -1.60
CA LEU A 128 -0.93 -26.99 -0.57
C LEU A 128 -1.40 -26.54 0.83
N PRO A 129 -1.00 -27.24 1.91
CA PRO A 129 -1.34 -26.82 3.25
C PRO A 129 -0.84 -25.40 3.58
N TYR A 130 -1.67 -24.57 4.20
CA TYR A 130 -1.39 -23.16 4.54
C TYR A 130 -0.03 -22.97 5.24
N TRP A 131 0.28 -23.81 6.25
CA TRP A 131 1.54 -23.70 6.98
C TRP A 131 2.78 -23.87 6.08
N LEU A 132 2.71 -24.81 5.11
CA LEU A 132 3.80 -25.01 4.14
C LEU A 132 3.96 -23.81 3.21
N CYS A 133 2.85 -23.27 2.72
CA CYS A 133 2.84 -22.08 1.89
C CYS A 133 3.44 -20.87 2.62
N THR A 134 3.08 -20.66 3.88
CA THR A 134 3.61 -19.59 4.73
C THR A 134 5.12 -19.72 4.94
N VAL A 135 5.61 -20.96 5.20
CA VAL A 135 7.06 -21.22 5.33
C VAL A 135 7.79 -20.95 4.02
N LEU A 136 7.22 -21.31 2.87
CA LEU A 136 7.82 -21.03 1.56
C LEU A 136 7.94 -19.52 1.31
N VAL A 137 6.89 -18.76 1.61
CA VAL A 137 6.91 -17.28 1.50
C VAL A 137 7.96 -16.70 2.44
N ALA A 138 8.02 -17.15 3.68
CA ALA A 138 9.01 -16.68 4.66
C ALA A 138 10.45 -17.00 4.21
N ALA A 139 10.70 -18.19 3.70
CA ALA A 139 12.01 -18.58 3.16
C ALA A 139 12.40 -17.72 1.95
N PHE A 140 11.47 -17.43 1.05
CA PHE A 140 11.69 -16.58 -0.11
C PHE A 140 12.07 -15.15 0.30
N ILE A 141 11.32 -14.55 1.20
CA ILE A 141 11.60 -13.20 1.74
C ILE A 141 12.95 -13.17 2.45
N PHE A 142 13.25 -14.21 3.26
CA PHE A 142 14.52 -14.34 3.97
C PHE A 142 15.70 -14.40 3.01
N VAL A 143 15.61 -15.20 1.95
CA VAL A 143 16.67 -15.31 0.92
C VAL A 143 16.89 -13.96 0.24
N ILE A 144 15.82 -13.25 -0.16
CA ILE A 144 15.96 -11.90 -0.75
C ILE A 144 16.64 -10.93 0.23
N ALA A 145 16.25 -10.97 1.51
CA ALA A 145 16.83 -10.10 2.53
C ALA A 145 18.34 -10.33 2.73
N LEU A 146 18.85 -11.54 2.52
CA LEU A 146 20.28 -11.85 2.60
C LEU A 146 21.12 -11.14 1.51
N PHE A 147 20.54 -10.82 0.36
CA PHE A 147 21.24 -10.11 -0.73
C PHE A 147 21.40 -8.61 -0.48
N GLY A 148 20.84 -8.10 0.62
CA GLY A 148 21.03 -6.73 1.06
C GLY A 148 20.16 -5.69 0.37
N THR A 149 20.23 -4.46 0.87
CA THR A 149 19.33 -3.34 0.51
C THR A 149 19.39 -2.92 -0.95
N GLU A 150 20.49 -3.16 -1.65
CA GLU A 150 20.64 -2.75 -3.06
C GLU A 150 19.79 -3.63 -3.98
N VAL A 151 19.75 -4.93 -3.73
CA VAL A 151 18.94 -5.88 -4.51
C VAL A 151 17.46 -5.63 -4.22
N VAL A 152 17.08 -5.52 -2.93
CA VAL A 152 15.72 -5.18 -2.51
C VAL A 152 15.23 -3.91 -3.21
N ARG A 153 16.07 -2.89 -3.29
CA ARG A 153 15.71 -1.63 -3.96
C ARG A 153 15.52 -1.75 -5.47
N LYS A 154 16.39 -2.46 -6.18
CA LYS A 154 16.25 -2.71 -7.63
C LYS A 154 14.97 -3.48 -7.92
N CYS A 155 14.67 -4.48 -7.11
CA CYS A 155 13.43 -5.22 -7.19
C CYS A 155 12.21 -4.32 -6.97
N ALA A 156 12.20 -3.50 -5.92
CA ALA A 156 11.07 -2.63 -5.57
C ALA A 156 10.65 -1.71 -6.73
N SER A 157 11.58 -1.08 -7.45
CA SER A 157 11.24 -0.19 -8.58
C SER A 157 10.63 -0.96 -9.75
N THR A 158 11.15 -2.14 -10.07
CA THR A 158 10.59 -3.01 -11.12
C THR A 158 9.22 -3.54 -10.71
N LEU A 159 9.09 -3.98 -9.45
CA LEU A 159 7.84 -4.47 -8.89
C LEU A 159 6.75 -3.39 -8.88
N SER A 160 7.09 -2.13 -8.57
CA SER A 160 6.13 -1.01 -8.63
C SER A 160 5.46 -0.89 -9.99
N VAL A 161 6.26 -0.95 -11.07
CA VAL A 161 5.74 -0.87 -12.43
C VAL A 161 4.86 -2.10 -12.75
N LEU A 162 5.31 -3.30 -12.37
CA LEU A 162 4.54 -4.54 -12.57
C LEU A 162 3.23 -4.51 -11.77
N ILE A 163 3.25 -4.05 -10.53
CA ILE A 163 2.06 -3.91 -9.70
C ILE A 163 1.06 -2.93 -10.34
N ILE A 164 1.51 -1.76 -10.78
CA ILE A 164 0.62 -0.76 -11.41
C ILE A 164 0.01 -1.33 -12.69
N ILE A 165 0.82 -1.95 -13.55
CA ILE A 165 0.32 -2.57 -14.78
C ILE A 165 -0.66 -3.70 -14.45
N GLY A 166 -0.32 -4.56 -13.50
CA GLY A 166 -1.16 -5.68 -13.09
C GLY A 166 -2.50 -5.21 -12.50
N LEU A 167 -2.49 -4.16 -11.67
CA LEU A 167 -3.72 -3.54 -11.17
C LEU A 167 -4.61 -3.03 -12.29
N LEU A 168 -4.03 -2.31 -13.26
CA LEU A 168 -4.80 -1.82 -14.40
C LEU A 168 -5.39 -2.97 -15.21
N LEU A 169 -4.60 -4.02 -15.47
CA LEU A 169 -5.05 -5.20 -16.21
C LEU A 169 -6.17 -5.97 -15.50
N VAL A 170 -6.15 -6.00 -14.17
CA VAL A 170 -7.18 -6.68 -13.38
C VAL A 170 -8.41 -5.78 -13.17
N LEU A 171 -8.20 -4.56 -12.70
CA LEU A 171 -9.29 -3.71 -12.25
C LEU A 171 -10.06 -3.08 -13.41
N VAL A 172 -9.39 -2.55 -14.43
CA VAL A 172 -10.07 -1.83 -15.51
C VAL A 172 -11.07 -2.71 -16.27
N PRO A 173 -10.75 -3.93 -16.74
CA PRO A 173 -11.72 -4.78 -17.39
C PRO A 173 -12.88 -5.18 -16.46
N ASN A 174 -12.60 -5.45 -15.19
CA ASN A 174 -13.61 -5.82 -14.21
C ASN A 174 -14.54 -4.67 -13.85
N ILE A 175 -14.01 -3.44 -13.72
CA ILE A 175 -14.83 -2.23 -13.53
C ILE A 175 -15.76 -1.99 -14.71
N ILE A 176 -15.25 -2.12 -15.94
CA ILE A 176 -16.06 -1.92 -17.15
C ILE A 176 -17.17 -2.99 -17.23
N ALA A 177 -16.81 -4.25 -17.02
CA ALA A 177 -17.76 -5.37 -17.15
C ALA A 177 -18.81 -5.41 -16.03
N GLN A 178 -18.47 -4.93 -14.82
CA GLN A 178 -19.34 -4.97 -13.66
C GLN A 178 -19.88 -3.57 -13.28
N TRP A 179 -19.88 -2.63 -14.21
CA TRP A 179 -20.28 -1.24 -13.94
C TRP A 179 -21.67 -1.12 -13.33
N ASP A 180 -22.65 -1.87 -13.81
CA ASP A 180 -24.01 -1.87 -13.26
C ASP A 180 -24.04 -2.34 -11.80
N SER A 181 -23.24 -3.34 -11.44
CA SER A 181 -23.10 -3.83 -10.06
C SER A 181 -22.44 -2.77 -9.16
N ILE A 182 -21.44 -2.06 -9.68
CA ILE A 182 -20.77 -0.96 -8.98
C ILE A 182 -21.77 0.16 -8.66
N VAL A 183 -22.52 0.59 -9.67
CA VAL A 183 -23.56 1.65 -9.50
C VAL A 183 -24.65 1.22 -8.54
N ALA A 184 -25.14 -0.03 -8.64
CA ALA A 184 -26.11 -0.59 -7.72
C ALA A 184 -25.58 -0.63 -6.28
N SER A 185 -24.33 -1.05 -6.08
CA SER A 185 -23.67 -1.07 -4.77
C SER A 185 -23.54 0.33 -4.18
N ALA A 186 -23.13 1.32 -4.97
CA ALA A 186 -23.02 2.71 -4.54
C ALA A 186 -24.42 3.28 -4.16
N ALA A 187 -25.46 2.95 -4.91
CA ALA A 187 -26.83 3.35 -4.60
C ALA A 187 -27.33 2.75 -3.28
N ARG A 188 -27.07 1.46 -3.03
CA ARG A 188 -27.39 0.78 -1.77
C ARG A 188 -26.65 1.40 -0.59
N MET A 189 -25.36 1.68 -0.74
CA MET A 189 -24.56 2.38 0.29
C MET A 189 -25.10 3.79 0.57
N SER A 190 -25.53 4.52 -0.46
CA SER A 190 -26.15 5.85 -0.32
C SER A 190 -27.47 5.78 0.42
N ALA A 191 -28.21 4.68 0.30
CA ALA A 191 -29.43 4.41 1.03
C ALA A 191 -29.19 3.94 2.50
N GLY A 192 -27.91 3.79 2.89
CA GLY A 192 -27.54 3.37 4.23
C GLY A 192 -27.53 1.85 4.43
N GLU A 193 -27.61 1.06 3.35
CA GLU A 193 -27.49 -0.39 3.46
C GLU A 193 -26.05 -0.81 3.80
N MET A 194 -25.92 -1.76 4.71
CA MET A 194 -24.62 -2.30 5.11
C MET A 194 -24.12 -3.32 4.09
N THR A 195 -22.82 -3.29 3.78
CA THR A 195 -22.17 -4.34 2.97
C THR A 195 -22.09 -5.63 3.76
N VAL A 196 -21.75 -6.74 3.09
CA VAL A 196 -21.62 -8.07 3.73
C VAL A 196 -20.62 -8.07 4.90
N LEU A 197 -19.58 -7.25 4.83
CA LEU A 197 -18.54 -7.14 5.87
C LEU A 197 -18.73 -5.97 6.83
N SER A 198 -19.69 -5.06 6.56
CA SER A 198 -19.91 -3.88 7.39
C SER A 198 -20.42 -4.26 8.77
N LYS A 199 -19.81 -3.68 9.80
CA LYS A 199 -20.23 -3.81 11.20
C LYS A 199 -20.88 -2.55 11.74
N GLU A 200 -20.77 -1.43 11.01
CA GLU A 200 -21.25 -0.13 11.42
C GLU A 200 -22.07 0.54 10.32
N SER A 201 -22.96 1.44 10.73
CA SER A 201 -23.73 2.26 9.78
C SER A 201 -22.82 3.15 8.95
N GLY A 202 -23.22 3.48 7.72
CA GLY A 202 -22.50 4.39 6.82
C GLY A 202 -22.45 5.85 7.28
N ALA A 203 -22.36 6.11 8.59
CA ALA A 203 -22.25 7.43 9.17
C ALA A 203 -20.87 8.06 8.91
N PHE A 204 -20.84 9.37 8.64
CA PHE A 204 -19.60 10.09 8.31
C PHE A 204 -18.55 10.04 9.43
N GLY A 205 -18.94 10.17 10.69
CA GLY A 205 -18.02 10.18 11.83
C GLY A 205 -17.15 8.94 11.93
N PRO A 206 -17.72 7.72 12.02
CA PRO A 206 -16.98 6.46 11.98
C PRO A 206 -16.14 6.29 10.71
N ALA A 207 -16.66 6.68 9.54
CA ALA A 207 -15.94 6.62 8.28
C ALA A 207 -14.68 7.50 8.29
N LEU A 208 -14.83 8.75 8.75
CA LEU A 208 -13.72 9.69 8.90
C LEU A 208 -12.68 9.17 9.90
N TRP A 209 -13.14 8.62 11.03
CA TRP A 209 -12.23 8.05 12.03
C TRP A 209 -11.43 6.87 11.47
N SER A 210 -12.07 5.98 10.73
CA SER A 210 -11.40 4.87 10.08
C SER A 210 -10.36 5.34 9.05
N ALA A 211 -10.68 6.34 8.24
CA ALA A 211 -9.74 6.94 7.30
C ALA A 211 -8.52 7.58 8.00
N VAL A 212 -8.74 8.24 9.14
CA VAL A 212 -7.68 8.80 9.98
C VAL A 212 -6.84 7.70 10.62
N LEU A 213 -7.43 6.60 11.08
CA LEU A 213 -6.69 5.44 11.58
C LEU A 213 -5.80 4.81 10.50
N TYR A 214 -6.31 4.70 9.26
CA TYR A 214 -5.51 4.24 8.14
C TYR A 214 -4.33 5.18 7.86
N PHE A 215 -4.55 6.49 7.89
CA PHE A 215 -3.48 7.48 7.78
C PHE A 215 -2.43 7.28 8.88
N PHE A 216 -2.81 7.18 10.14
CA PHE A 216 -1.88 6.96 11.25
C PHE A 216 -1.10 5.65 11.13
N PHE A 217 -1.75 4.58 10.70
CA PHE A 217 -1.09 3.31 10.42
C PHE A 217 0.05 3.46 9.41
N GLN A 218 -0.15 4.27 8.37
CA GLN A 218 0.85 4.49 7.32
C GLN A 218 2.00 5.43 7.74
N LEU A 219 1.84 6.26 8.77
CA LEU A 219 2.87 7.24 9.16
C LEU A 219 4.19 6.61 9.59
N ALA A 220 4.15 5.45 10.23
CA ALA A 220 5.36 4.78 10.69
C ALA A 220 6.31 4.43 9.53
N SER A 221 5.79 4.22 8.33
CA SER A 221 6.56 3.89 7.14
C SER A 221 7.35 5.07 6.53
N VAL A 222 7.14 6.30 7.00
CA VAL A 222 7.86 7.50 6.51
C VAL A 222 9.37 7.38 6.66
N SER A 223 9.84 6.65 7.67
CA SER A 223 11.26 6.42 7.93
C SER A 223 11.98 5.74 6.78
N VAL A 224 11.29 4.91 5.99
CA VAL A 224 11.83 4.29 4.77
C VAL A 224 12.26 5.34 3.75
N MET A 225 11.61 6.52 3.75
CA MET A 225 11.86 7.57 2.76
C MET A 225 13.14 8.37 3.02
N TYR A 226 13.63 8.44 4.27
CA TYR A 226 14.73 9.35 4.63
C TYR A 226 16.02 9.05 3.87
N GLN A 227 16.40 7.79 3.76
CA GLN A 227 17.58 7.36 3.01
C GLN A 227 17.50 7.65 1.50
N HIS A 228 16.29 7.73 0.95
CA HIS A 228 16.08 8.03 -0.47
C HIS A 228 16.21 9.52 -0.80
N VAL A 229 16.29 10.38 0.23
CA VAL A 229 16.50 11.82 0.10
C VAL A 229 17.99 12.17 0.00
N GLU A 230 18.90 11.30 0.44
CA GLU A 230 20.34 11.56 0.42
C GLU A 230 20.87 12.02 -0.96
N PRO A 231 20.48 11.38 -2.09
CA PRO A 231 20.93 11.79 -3.42
C PRO A 231 20.23 13.03 -3.99
N VAL A 232 19.25 13.60 -3.29
CA VAL A 232 18.50 14.77 -3.74
C VAL A 232 19.38 16.00 -3.72
N THR A 233 19.39 16.73 -4.83
CA THR A 233 20.19 17.96 -5.00
C THR A 233 19.36 19.24 -4.99
N ASP A 234 18.04 19.14 -5.23
CA ASP A 234 17.11 20.27 -5.28
C ASP A 234 15.77 19.90 -4.61
N VAL A 235 15.25 20.78 -3.77
CA VAL A 235 13.94 20.65 -3.11
C VAL A 235 12.80 20.42 -4.11
N LYS A 236 12.92 20.91 -5.34
CA LYS A 236 11.95 20.65 -6.39
C LYS A 236 11.78 19.16 -6.71
N GLN A 237 12.83 18.36 -6.53
CA GLN A 237 12.75 16.91 -6.71
C GLN A 237 11.86 16.29 -5.63
N ILE A 238 11.94 16.76 -4.37
CA ILE A 238 11.07 16.31 -3.27
C ILE A 238 9.62 16.71 -3.53
N ASN A 239 9.37 17.94 -4.00
CA ASN A 239 8.01 18.38 -4.34
C ASN A 239 7.40 17.52 -5.45
N ARG A 240 8.18 17.22 -6.50
CA ARG A 240 7.73 16.34 -7.60
C ARG A 240 7.50 14.90 -7.11
N ALA A 241 8.35 14.40 -6.22
CA ALA A 241 8.18 13.07 -5.62
C ALA A 241 6.90 13.00 -4.80
N ALA A 242 6.59 14.02 -3.99
CA ALA A 242 5.37 14.08 -3.20
C ALA A 242 4.09 14.11 -4.06
N ILE A 243 4.11 14.88 -5.16
CA ILE A 243 3.00 14.90 -6.12
C ILE A 243 2.86 13.54 -6.81
N GLY A 244 3.97 12.96 -7.27
CA GLY A 244 3.95 11.64 -7.91
C GLY A 244 3.43 10.54 -6.96
N MET A 245 3.86 10.56 -5.71
CA MET A 245 3.38 9.67 -4.65
C MET A 245 1.87 9.83 -4.42
N PHE A 246 1.39 11.06 -4.26
CA PHE A 246 -0.05 11.33 -4.11
C PHE A 246 -0.84 10.77 -5.28
N VAL A 247 -0.43 11.08 -6.50
CA VAL A 247 -1.12 10.64 -7.73
C VAL A 247 -1.16 9.11 -7.80
N CYS A 248 -0.01 8.44 -7.67
CA CYS A 248 0.04 6.98 -7.77
C CYS A 248 -0.80 6.29 -6.70
N ASN A 249 -0.66 6.71 -5.44
CA ASN A 249 -1.36 6.09 -4.31
C ASN A 249 -2.87 6.35 -4.35
N PHE A 250 -3.27 7.60 -4.65
CA PHE A 250 -4.67 7.97 -4.75
C PHE A 250 -5.38 7.20 -5.87
N PHE A 251 -4.81 7.20 -7.08
CA PHE A 251 -5.44 6.49 -8.20
C PHE A 251 -5.47 4.97 -7.98
N ALA A 252 -4.43 4.37 -7.43
CA ALA A 252 -4.44 2.94 -7.12
C ALA A 252 -5.50 2.60 -6.07
N MET A 253 -5.66 3.43 -5.03
CA MET A 253 -6.66 3.24 -3.99
C MET A 253 -8.07 3.41 -4.54
N GLU A 254 -8.35 4.49 -5.26
CA GLU A 254 -9.67 4.73 -5.85
C GLU A 254 -10.06 3.64 -6.86
N LEU A 255 -9.13 3.26 -7.74
CA LEU A 255 -9.37 2.19 -8.69
C LEU A 255 -9.73 0.87 -7.99
N SER A 256 -9.03 0.56 -6.89
CA SER A 256 -9.29 -0.63 -6.09
C SER A 256 -10.62 -0.56 -5.35
N ILE A 257 -10.99 0.60 -4.80
CA ILE A 257 -12.29 0.81 -4.15
C ILE A 257 -13.41 0.63 -5.17
N VAL A 258 -13.34 1.34 -6.29
CA VAL A 258 -14.37 1.26 -7.34
C VAL A 258 -14.53 -0.18 -7.84
N GLY A 259 -13.43 -0.89 -8.10
CA GLY A 259 -13.50 -2.30 -8.49
C GLY A 259 -14.17 -3.17 -7.43
N LEU A 260 -13.78 -3.04 -6.16
CA LEU A 260 -14.31 -3.84 -5.07
C LEU A 260 -15.77 -3.54 -4.72
N LEU A 261 -16.30 -2.36 -5.10
CA LEU A 261 -17.74 -2.09 -4.98
C LEU A 261 -18.60 -3.12 -5.74
N ALA A 262 -18.10 -3.66 -6.85
CA ALA A 262 -18.81 -4.68 -7.64
C ALA A 262 -19.22 -5.90 -6.82
N VAL A 263 -18.43 -6.26 -5.81
CA VAL A 263 -18.62 -7.48 -5.00
C VAL A 263 -19.00 -7.20 -3.53
N SER A 264 -19.28 -5.94 -3.17
CA SER A 264 -19.53 -5.53 -1.78
C SER A 264 -20.75 -6.19 -1.14
N TYR A 265 -21.67 -6.73 -1.93
CA TYR A 265 -22.89 -7.40 -1.50
C TYR A 265 -22.96 -8.88 -1.91
N VAL A 266 -21.83 -9.43 -2.39
CA VAL A 266 -21.73 -10.84 -2.79
C VAL A 266 -21.42 -11.70 -1.56
N ALA A 267 -22.17 -12.80 -1.38
CA ALA A 267 -22.09 -13.63 -0.15
C ALA A 267 -20.70 -14.25 0.07
N GLU A 268 -20.00 -14.63 -1.00
CA GLU A 268 -18.66 -15.23 -0.96
C GLU A 268 -17.62 -14.30 -0.30
N LEU A 269 -17.87 -12.99 -0.32
CA LEU A 269 -17.00 -12.01 0.33
C LEU A 269 -16.93 -12.20 1.85
N ALA A 270 -18.01 -12.71 2.48
CA ALA A 270 -18.06 -12.88 3.93
C ALA A 270 -16.98 -13.83 4.48
N THR A 271 -16.53 -14.79 3.67
CA THR A 271 -15.53 -15.80 4.03
C THR A 271 -14.20 -15.63 3.30
N ALA A 272 -14.11 -14.67 2.37
CA ALA A 272 -12.93 -14.47 1.56
C ALA A 272 -11.80 -13.78 2.33
N SER A 273 -10.63 -14.40 2.41
CA SER A 273 -9.42 -13.78 2.93
C SER A 273 -8.81 -12.75 1.94
N VAL A 274 -9.16 -12.85 0.66
CA VAL A 274 -8.63 -12.02 -0.44
C VAL A 274 -9.79 -11.47 -1.29
N PRO A 275 -10.37 -10.31 -0.92
CA PRO A 275 -11.47 -9.68 -1.65
C PRO A 275 -11.23 -9.48 -3.14
N MET A 276 -9.99 -9.17 -3.55
CA MET A 276 -9.63 -9.02 -4.97
C MET A 276 -9.82 -10.31 -5.78
N LEU A 277 -9.64 -11.49 -5.18
CA LEU A 277 -9.93 -12.75 -5.85
C LEU A 277 -11.44 -12.93 -6.09
N VAL A 278 -12.28 -12.51 -5.14
CA VAL A 278 -13.75 -12.54 -5.32
C VAL A 278 -14.16 -11.63 -6.48
N LEU A 279 -13.56 -10.45 -6.60
CA LEU A 279 -13.82 -9.54 -7.73
C LEU A 279 -13.52 -10.22 -9.07
N VAL A 280 -12.37 -10.87 -9.19
CA VAL A 280 -11.95 -11.51 -10.44
C VAL A 280 -12.78 -12.76 -10.74
N GLN A 281 -13.12 -13.56 -9.73
CA GLN A 281 -13.92 -14.79 -9.88
C GLN A 281 -15.36 -14.50 -10.28
N ASN A 282 -15.94 -13.40 -9.79
CA ASN A 282 -17.28 -12.96 -10.16
C ASN A 282 -17.32 -12.06 -11.41
N GLY A 283 -16.15 -11.71 -11.95
CA GLY A 283 -16.01 -10.80 -13.07
C GLY A 283 -15.63 -11.47 -14.37
N VAL A 284 -14.79 -10.78 -15.14
CA VAL A 284 -14.33 -11.25 -16.45
C VAL A 284 -12.87 -11.73 -16.39
N GLY A 285 -12.58 -12.75 -17.20
CA GLY A 285 -11.21 -13.24 -17.37
C GLY A 285 -10.66 -14.03 -16.17
N ALA A 286 -11.51 -14.61 -15.33
CA ALA A 286 -11.12 -15.33 -14.12
C ALA A 286 -9.96 -16.32 -14.33
N GLY A 287 -9.96 -17.10 -15.41
CA GLY A 287 -8.91 -18.08 -15.72
C GLY A 287 -7.52 -17.47 -15.93
N VAL A 288 -7.45 -16.21 -16.42
CA VAL A 288 -6.18 -15.51 -16.70
C VAL A 288 -5.85 -14.52 -15.58
N LEU A 289 -6.83 -13.81 -15.07
CA LEU A 289 -6.62 -12.74 -14.09
C LEU A 289 -6.42 -13.26 -12.66
N THR A 290 -6.95 -14.45 -12.32
CA THR A 290 -6.70 -15.06 -11.00
C THR A 290 -5.20 -15.31 -10.77
N PRO A 291 -4.45 -15.93 -11.67
CA PRO A 291 -2.98 -16.02 -11.53
C PRO A 291 -2.28 -14.67 -11.47
N VAL A 292 -2.75 -13.68 -12.22
CA VAL A 292 -2.15 -12.32 -12.22
C VAL A 292 -2.32 -11.66 -10.87
N ILE A 293 -3.55 -11.61 -10.33
CA ILE A 293 -3.77 -10.99 -9.01
C ILE A 293 -3.06 -11.76 -7.90
N SER A 294 -3.02 -13.08 -7.98
CA SER A 294 -2.29 -13.90 -7.00
C SER A 294 -0.80 -13.62 -7.03
N LEU A 295 -0.21 -13.44 -8.21
CA LEU A 295 1.18 -13.04 -8.35
C LEU A 295 1.42 -11.64 -7.76
N LEU A 296 0.53 -10.68 -8.01
CA LEU A 296 0.63 -9.33 -7.46
C LEU A 296 0.56 -9.29 -5.92
N ILE A 297 -0.18 -10.22 -5.31
CA ILE A 297 -0.30 -10.34 -3.86
C ILE A 297 0.97 -10.95 -3.23
N ILE A 298 1.64 -11.85 -3.94
CA ILE A 298 2.87 -12.51 -3.49
C ILE A 298 4.09 -11.60 -3.64
N LEU A 299 4.11 -10.75 -4.68
CA LEU A 299 5.18 -9.79 -4.97
C LEU A 299 5.19 -8.64 -3.98
#